data_8a51197f9eb9db64cb8402217c46c6ad
#
_entry.id   8a51197f9eb9db64cb8402217c46c6ad
#
_cell.length_a   1.000
_cell.length_b   1.000
_cell.length_c   1.000
_cell.angle_alpha   90.00
_cell.angle_beta   90.00
_cell.angle_gamma   90.00
#
_symmetry.space_group_name_H-M   'P 1'
#
loop_
_entity.id
_entity.type
_entity.pdbx_description
1 polymer ?
#
loop_
_entity_poly.entity_id
_entity_poly.type
_entity_poly.pdbx_seq_one_letter_code
_entity_poly.pdbx_strand_id
1 'polypeptide(L)'
;IGTFVSKPWKGIPLARDALALPPRKVRRGKCQEIVMEGVDLTRLPIPKTWPMDGGHYVTLPLVVTKNPETEEHNLGMYRGQVHSKKELGLHWQIHKHGADHASSYEDGKMPVAVCIGGPPELIFSAISPLPDNLEEYMFAGFLGRKRLKITKALTQDIWVPADADIVIEGYVIPGETKTEGPFGDHFGFYSLTGQYPVLKVTAITHRKDAMLPATIVGLPPMEDGFLGEAIGKQFSPVLRFQHRDVVGVHLPMETGFHNLAIVSSKQRYPRQARKTALGLFGAGQMMFLKTIVAVDSDQNPDDLELNFRVNT
;
A
#
# COMPACT_ATOMS: atom_id res chain seq x y z
N ILE A 1 -4.01 -31.11 0.88
CA ILE A 1 -3.07 -31.90 1.71
C ILE A 1 -2.84 -33.27 1.04
N GLY A 2 -3.88 -34.04 0.68
CA GLY A 2 -3.73 -35.37 0.05
C GLY A 2 -2.89 -35.39 -1.24
N THR A 3 -2.94 -34.33 -2.06
CA THR A 3 -2.18 -34.24 -3.31
C THR A 3 -0.67 -34.06 -3.08
N PHE A 4 -0.27 -33.44 -1.95
CA PHE A 4 1.15 -33.27 -1.61
C PHE A 4 1.78 -34.52 -1.02
N VAL A 5 1.00 -35.35 -0.34
CA VAL A 5 1.46 -36.64 0.17
C VAL A 5 1.74 -37.63 -0.94
N SER A 6 0.89 -37.63 -1.99
CA SER A 6 1.03 -38.54 -3.15
C SER A 6 2.07 -38.07 -4.19
N LYS A 7 2.42 -36.78 -4.22
CA LYS A 7 3.37 -36.18 -5.18
C LYS A 7 4.22 -35.12 -4.47
N PRO A 8 5.20 -35.50 -3.62
CA PRO A 8 5.97 -34.57 -2.77
C PRO A 8 6.72 -33.48 -3.58
N TRP A 9 7.13 -33.78 -4.82
CA TRP A 9 7.77 -32.78 -5.69
C TRP A 9 6.86 -31.60 -6.07
N LYS A 10 5.53 -31.72 -5.97
CA LYS A 10 4.60 -30.59 -6.14
C LYS A 10 4.65 -29.60 -4.95
N GLY A 11 5.20 -30.03 -3.82
CA GLY A 11 5.43 -29.16 -2.67
C GLY A 11 6.74 -28.37 -2.73
N ILE A 12 7.69 -28.72 -3.62
CA ILE A 12 8.99 -28.05 -3.72
C ILE A 12 8.86 -26.54 -4.05
N PRO A 13 8.04 -26.10 -5.02
CA PRO A 13 7.84 -24.68 -5.27
C PRO A 13 7.30 -23.95 -4.05
N LEU A 14 6.28 -24.51 -3.38
CA LEU A 14 5.68 -23.93 -2.19
C LEU A 14 6.68 -23.83 -1.02
N ALA A 15 7.51 -24.86 -0.82
CA ALA A 15 8.56 -24.84 0.19
C ALA A 15 9.62 -23.77 -0.13
N ARG A 16 9.99 -23.63 -1.40
CA ARG A 16 10.91 -22.57 -1.86
C ARG A 16 10.33 -21.17 -1.62
N ASP A 17 9.05 -20.98 -1.94
CA ASP A 17 8.36 -19.71 -1.75
C ASP A 17 8.23 -19.38 -0.26
N ALA A 18 7.98 -20.39 0.59
CA ALA A 18 7.97 -20.23 2.05
C ALA A 18 9.35 -19.82 2.62
N LEU A 19 10.45 -20.33 2.04
CA LEU A 19 11.81 -19.92 2.44
C LEU A 19 12.16 -18.48 2.05
N ALA A 20 11.41 -17.89 1.12
CA ALA A 20 11.57 -16.49 0.70
C ALA A 20 10.84 -15.50 1.63
N LEU A 21 9.90 -15.96 2.47
CA LEU A 21 9.11 -15.12 3.36
C LEU A 21 9.96 -14.28 4.33
N PRO A 22 10.84 -14.85 5.19
CA PRO A 22 11.52 -14.04 6.18
C PRO A 22 12.53 -13.09 5.51
N PRO A 23 12.52 -11.80 5.85
CA PRO A 23 13.47 -10.85 5.29
C PRO A 23 14.92 -11.22 5.69
N ARG A 24 15.89 -10.77 4.90
CA ARG A 24 17.32 -10.96 5.15
C ARG A 24 17.95 -9.67 5.65
N LYS A 25 18.38 -9.66 6.89
CA LYS A 25 19.14 -8.53 7.45
C LYS A 25 20.52 -8.47 6.83
N VAL A 26 20.91 -7.28 6.35
CA VAL A 26 22.25 -6.98 5.83
C VAL A 26 22.86 -5.81 6.60
N ARG A 27 24.19 -5.78 6.70
CA ARG A 27 24.90 -4.74 7.48
C ARG A 27 24.74 -3.35 6.87
N ARG A 28 24.75 -3.25 5.53
CA ARG A 28 24.61 -2.01 4.78
C ARG A 28 23.82 -2.27 3.51
N GLY A 29 22.86 -1.40 3.22
CA GLY A 29 22.06 -1.43 2.00
C GLY A 29 22.63 -0.53 0.92
N LYS A 30 22.22 -0.75 -0.33
CA LYS A 30 22.49 0.18 -1.43
C LYS A 30 21.89 1.56 -1.17
N CYS A 31 20.73 1.61 -0.51
CA CYS A 31 20.10 2.86 -0.09
C CYS A 31 20.98 3.74 0.82
N GLN A 32 22.08 3.20 1.35
CA GLN A 32 23.01 3.90 2.25
C GLN A 32 24.38 4.18 1.60
N GLU A 33 24.50 4.10 0.28
CA GLU A 33 25.77 4.37 -0.41
C GLU A 33 26.23 5.81 -0.23
N ILE A 34 25.28 6.75 -0.23
CA ILE A 34 25.49 8.18 0.00
C ILE A 34 24.62 8.62 1.17
N VAL A 35 25.20 9.37 2.08
CA VAL A 35 24.51 10.11 3.14
C VAL A 35 24.52 11.58 2.73
N MET A 36 23.35 12.20 2.62
CA MET A 36 23.22 13.60 2.23
C MET A 36 23.83 14.51 3.33
N GLU A 37 24.77 15.36 2.95
CA GLU A 37 25.29 16.39 3.85
C GLU A 37 24.21 17.44 4.11
N GLY A 38 23.80 17.55 5.37
CA GLY A 38 22.69 18.40 5.80
C GLY A 38 21.35 17.90 5.26
N VAL A 39 20.38 17.84 6.13
CA VAL A 39 19.02 17.41 5.75
C VAL A 39 18.34 18.52 4.97
N ASP A 40 18.02 18.27 3.72
CA ASP A 40 17.30 19.21 2.85
C ASP A 40 16.44 18.47 1.81
N LEU A 41 15.14 18.32 2.10
CA LEU A 41 14.16 17.70 1.22
C LEU A 41 14.00 18.44 -0.12
N THR A 42 14.29 19.74 -0.15
CA THR A 42 14.14 20.56 -1.37
C THR A 42 15.21 20.27 -2.41
N ARG A 43 16.27 19.53 -2.06
CA ARG A 43 17.28 19.04 -3.00
C ARG A 43 16.86 17.79 -3.75
N LEU A 44 15.79 17.11 -3.29
CA LEU A 44 15.22 15.98 -4.01
C LEU A 44 14.28 16.48 -5.10
N PRO A 45 14.24 15.83 -6.28
CA PRO A 45 13.37 16.24 -7.39
C PRO A 45 11.89 15.82 -7.15
N ILE A 46 11.36 16.15 -5.97
CA ILE A 46 9.98 15.83 -5.60
C ILE A 46 9.03 16.72 -6.41
N PRO A 47 8.06 16.15 -7.15
CA PRO A 47 7.21 16.93 -8.04
C PRO A 47 6.15 17.74 -7.28
N LYS A 48 5.73 18.85 -7.88
CA LYS A 48 4.43 19.48 -7.70
C LYS A 48 3.63 19.22 -8.96
N THR A 49 2.64 18.35 -8.91
CA THR A 49 1.98 17.81 -10.10
C THR A 49 0.93 18.77 -10.66
N TRP A 50 0.05 19.29 -9.78
CA TRP A 50 -1.06 20.12 -10.20
C TRP A 50 -0.90 21.57 -9.70
N PRO A 51 -1.42 22.56 -10.44
CA PRO A 51 -1.20 23.99 -10.11
C PRO A 51 -1.61 24.38 -8.69
N MET A 52 -2.73 23.84 -8.20
CA MET A 52 -3.25 24.15 -6.87
C MET A 52 -2.82 23.17 -5.77
N ASP A 53 -1.92 22.21 -6.06
CA ASP A 53 -1.34 21.39 -4.99
C ASP A 53 -0.72 22.28 -3.90
N GLY A 54 -0.90 21.90 -2.64
CA GLY A 54 -0.41 22.64 -1.48
C GLY A 54 1.11 22.70 -1.37
N GLY A 55 1.84 21.97 -2.22
CA GLY A 55 3.30 21.92 -2.26
C GLY A 55 3.82 20.80 -3.15
N HIS A 56 5.05 20.39 -2.90
CA HIS A 56 5.68 19.22 -3.53
C HIS A 56 5.28 17.96 -2.78
N TYR A 57 4.95 16.88 -3.53
CA TYR A 57 4.49 15.63 -2.94
C TYR A 57 5.33 14.44 -3.37
N VAL A 58 5.73 13.63 -2.39
CA VAL A 58 6.16 12.26 -2.64
C VAL A 58 4.91 11.44 -2.88
N THR A 59 4.70 11.00 -4.11
CA THR A 59 3.45 10.34 -4.55
C THR A 59 3.51 8.82 -4.52
N LEU A 60 4.71 8.25 -4.44
CA LEU A 60 4.91 6.80 -4.37
C LEU A 60 5.84 6.42 -3.18
N PRO A 61 5.57 6.90 -1.96
CA PRO A 61 6.40 6.61 -0.80
C PRO A 61 6.04 5.27 -0.17
N LEU A 62 7.04 4.59 0.33
CA LEU A 62 6.92 3.39 1.14
C LEU A 62 7.26 3.78 2.58
N VAL A 63 6.25 3.98 3.39
CA VAL A 63 6.40 4.46 4.77
C VAL A 63 6.54 3.27 5.71
N VAL A 64 7.67 3.19 6.38
CA VAL A 64 7.99 2.17 7.37
C VAL A 64 7.73 2.71 8.76
N THR A 65 6.94 2.00 9.54
CA THR A 65 6.73 2.23 10.97
C THR A 65 7.03 0.95 11.75
N LYS A 66 7.17 1.05 13.05
CA LYS A 66 7.40 -0.10 13.94
C LYS A 66 6.43 -0.04 15.12
N ASN A 67 5.85 -1.15 15.50
CA ASN A 67 5.11 -1.27 16.74
C ASN A 67 6.10 -1.30 17.91
N PRO A 68 5.95 -0.45 18.95
CA PRO A 68 6.89 -0.41 20.07
C PRO A 68 6.83 -1.65 20.97
N GLU A 69 5.70 -2.35 21.01
CA GLU A 69 5.49 -3.51 21.87
C GLU A 69 5.93 -4.82 21.20
N THR A 70 5.50 -5.04 19.94
CA THR A 70 5.74 -6.29 19.22
C THR A 70 7.00 -6.25 18.36
N GLU A 71 7.59 -5.07 18.14
CA GLU A 71 8.72 -4.83 17.21
C GLU A 71 8.39 -5.12 15.74
N GLU A 72 7.14 -5.43 15.41
CA GLU A 72 6.69 -5.68 14.05
C GLU A 72 6.73 -4.40 13.21
N HIS A 73 7.12 -4.57 11.95
CA HIS A 73 7.19 -3.47 10.99
C HIS A 73 5.96 -3.47 10.10
N ASN A 74 5.43 -2.29 9.85
CA ASN A 74 4.43 -2.05 8.83
C ASN A 74 5.05 -1.26 7.68
N LEU A 75 4.71 -1.63 6.47
CA LEU A 75 5.06 -0.91 5.25
C LEU A 75 3.78 -0.48 4.54
N GLY A 76 3.49 0.81 4.50
CA GLY A 76 2.31 1.33 3.83
C GLY A 76 2.63 2.43 2.83
N MET A 77 1.74 2.69 1.90
CA MET A 77 1.87 3.79 0.95
C MET A 77 1.00 4.96 1.39
N TYR A 78 1.63 6.06 1.77
CA TYR A 78 0.95 7.28 2.23
C TYR A 78 1.64 8.49 1.63
N ARG A 79 0.93 9.30 0.81
CA ARG A 79 1.51 10.48 0.19
C ARG A 79 2.18 11.40 1.23
N GLY A 80 3.28 12.06 0.83
CA GLY A 80 4.03 12.93 1.71
C GLY A 80 4.17 14.34 1.15
N GLN A 81 3.67 15.37 1.86
CA GLN A 81 3.83 16.77 1.48
C GLN A 81 5.10 17.37 2.08
N VAL A 82 5.95 17.95 1.24
CA VAL A 82 7.12 18.68 1.72
C VAL A 82 6.69 20.02 2.32
N HIS A 83 6.85 20.18 3.63
CA HIS A 83 6.56 21.43 4.33
C HIS A 83 7.78 22.35 4.46
N SER A 84 8.96 21.76 4.65
CA SER A 84 10.22 22.50 4.78
C SER A 84 11.41 21.59 4.43
N LYS A 85 12.63 22.10 4.55
CA LYS A 85 13.86 21.30 4.37
C LYS A 85 13.91 20.05 5.23
N LYS A 86 13.27 20.06 6.40
CA LYS A 86 13.36 19.02 7.43
C LYS A 86 12.00 18.46 7.87
N GLU A 87 10.92 18.78 7.16
CA GLU A 87 9.59 18.36 7.56
C GLU A 87 8.81 17.84 6.36
N LEU A 88 8.27 16.63 6.51
CA LEU A 88 7.41 15.96 5.55
C LEU A 88 6.09 15.61 6.22
N GLY A 89 4.97 16.17 5.74
CA GLY A 89 3.64 15.78 6.19
C GLY A 89 3.30 14.37 5.68
N LEU A 90 2.68 13.55 6.50
CA LEU A 90 2.29 12.18 6.16
C LEU A 90 0.78 12.04 6.18
N HIS A 91 0.18 11.77 5.01
CA HIS A 91 -1.26 11.59 4.88
C HIS A 91 -1.68 10.20 5.37
N TRP A 92 -1.58 9.96 6.69
CA TRP A 92 -2.04 8.70 7.28
C TRP A 92 -3.56 8.66 7.36
N GLN A 93 -4.12 7.59 6.85
CA GLN A 93 -5.52 7.28 7.04
C GLN A 93 -5.73 6.61 8.41
N ILE A 94 -6.81 6.99 9.11
CA ILE A 94 -7.16 6.49 10.45
C ILE A 94 -7.25 4.96 10.51
N HIS A 95 -7.52 4.29 9.40
CA HIS A 95 -7.71 2.83 9.33
C HIS A 95 -6.45 2.05 8.92
N LYS A 96 -5.28 2.66 8.94
CA LYS A 96 -4.02 2.01 8.52
C LYS A 96 -3.12 1.74 9.72
N HIS A 97 -2.39 0.64 9.69
CA HIS A 97 -1.46 0.22 10.74
C HIS A 97 -0.47 1.31 11.18
N GLY A 98 -0.06 2.21 10.26
CA GLY A 98 0.78 3.35 10.62
C GLY A 98 0.15 4.33 11.63
N ALA A 99 -1.19 4.49 11.61
CA ALA A 99 -1.91 5.28 12.61
C ALA A 99 -2.03 4.52 13.95
N ASP A 100 -2.21 3.20 13.90
CA ASP A 100 -2.24 2.34 15.09
C ASP A 100 -0.90 2.37 15.81
N HIS A 101 0.22 2.27 15.07
CA HIS A 101 1.55 2.42 15.63
C HIS A 101 1.75 3.79 16.29
N ALA A 102 1.26 4.88 15.66
CA ALA A 102 1.36 6.21 16.26
C ALA A 102 0.64 6.31 17.60
N SER A 103 -0.53 5.69 17.74
CA SER A 103 -1.31 5.69 18.98
C SER A 103 -0.63 4.94 20.14
N SER A 104 0.26 3.99 19.84
CA SER A 104 1.01 3.20 20.83
C SER A 104 2.21 3.93 21.44
N TYR A 105 2.60 5.12 20.90
CA TYR A 105 3.68 5.95 21.44
C TYR A 105 3.11 7.10 22.27
N GLU A 106 2.75 6.85 23.52
CA GLU A 106 2.06 7.84 24.38
C GLU A 106 2.87 9.10 24.68
N ASP A 107 4.19 8.97 24.93
CA ASP A 107 5.08 10.08 25.33
C ASP A 107 6.40 10.13 24.54
N GLY A 108 6.48 9.48 23.42
CA GLY A 108 7.73 9.27 22.71
C GLY A 108 7.75 9.78 21.28
N LYS A 109 8.90 9.64 20.66
CA LYS A 109 9.12 9.90 19.24
C LYS A 109 8.97 8.58 18.49
N MET A 110 7.92 8.45 17.70
CA MET A 110 7.75 7.28 16.85
C MET A 110 8.75 7.30 15.71
N PRO A 111 9.64 6.30 15.57
CA PRO A 111 10.58 6.21 14.46
C PRO A 111 9.83 5.92 13.16
N VAL A 112 10.16 6.65 12.11
CA VAL A 112 9.55 6.49 10.77
C VAL A 112 10.64 6.61 9.71
N ALA A 113 10.55 5.81 8.65
CA ALA A 113 11.31 6.05 7.43
C ALA A 113 10.39 6.07 6.22
N VAL A 114 10.63 7.00 5.31
CA VAL A 114 10.01 7.06 4.00
C VAL A 114 11.01 6.57 2.98
N CYS A 115 10.75 5.40 2.42
CA CYS A 115 11.57 4.77 1.39
C CYS A 115 10.96 5.05 0.02
N ILE A 116 11.77 5.38 -0.96
CA ILE A 116 11.35 5.68 -2.32
C ILE A 116 12.09 4.75 -3.26
N GLY A 117 11.37 4.13 -4.19
CA GLY A 117 11.95 3.17 -5.12
C GLY A 117 12.19 1.79 -4.52
N GLY A 118 13.00 1.00 -5.21
CA GLY A 118 13.26 -0.40 -4.88
C GLY A 118 12.53 -1.37 -5.81
N PRO A 119 12.52 -2.66 -5.49
CA PRO A 119 11.93 -3.66 -6.37
C PRO A 119 10.39 -3.55 -6.43
N PRO A 120 9.77 -3.81 -7.62
CA PRO A 120 8.31 -3.68 -7.80
C PRO A 120 7.47 -4.51 -6.82
N GLU A 121 7.93 -5.70 -6.45
CA GLU A 121 7.28 -6.55 -5.45
C GLU A 121 7.17 -5.89 -4.07
N LEU A 122 8.11 -5.02 -3.72
CA LEU A 122 8.06 -4.24 -2.48
C LEU A 122 7.00 -3.14 -2.56
N ILE A 123 6.96 -2.41 -3.69
CA ILE A 123 5.96 -1.35 -3.93
C ILE A 123 4.56 -1.96 -3.90
N PHE A 124 4.37 -3.09 -4.56
CA PHE A 124 3.09 -3.78 -4.58
C PHE A 124 2.67 -4.30 -3.20
N SER A 125 3.62 -4.81 -2.40
CA SER A 125 3.30 -5.30 -1.06
C SER A 125 2.77 -4.21 -0.13
N ALA A 126 3.27 -2.97 -0.27
CA ALA A 126 2.87 -1.83 0.56
C ALA A 126 1.40 -1.38 0.37
N ILE A 127 0.78 -1.75 -0.76
CA ILE A 127 -0.63 -1.44 -1.06
C ILE A 127 -1.54 -2.66 -0.89
N SER A 128 -0.96 -3.83 -0.65
CA SER A 128 -1.69 -5.10 -0.59
C SER A 128 -2.54 -5.19 0.68
N PRO A 129 -3.81 -5.61 0.59
CA PRO A 129 -4.67 -5.79 1.76
C PRO A 129 -4.33 -7.10 2.48
N LEU A 130 -3.20 -7.12 3.16
CA LEU A 130 -2.72 -8.27 3.91
C LEU A 130 -3.50 -8.43 5.23
N PRO A 131 -3.64 -9.66 5.76
CA PRO A 131 -4.12 -9.86 7.11
C PRO A 131 -3.08 -9.36 8.14
N ASP A 132 -3.55 -8.93 9.31
CA ASP A 132 -2.79 -8.22 10.34
C ASP A 132 -1.52 -8.95 10.83
N ASN A 133 -1.46 -10.27 10.67
CA ASN A 133 -0.32 -11.11 11.08
C ASN A 133 0.67 -11.44 9.95
N LEU A 134 0.58 -10.77 8.82
CA LEU A 134 1.48 -10.95 7.68
C LEU A 134 2.13 -9.62 7.30
N GLU A 135 3.40 -9.47 7.64
CA GLU A 135 4.18 -8.28 7.30
C GLU A 135 4.39 -8.14 5.78
N GLU A 136 4.33 -6.91 5.27
CA GLU A 136 4.55 -6.58 3.85
C GLU A 136 5.94 -7.01 3.38
N TYR A 137 6.95 -6.98 4.24
CA TYR A 137 8.30 -7.47 3.92
C TYR A 137 8.33 -8.96 3.59
N MET A 138 7.53 -9.75 4.31
CA MET A 138 7.39 -11.18 4.05
C MET A 138 6.68 -11.40 2.72
N PHE A 139 5.62 -10.64 2.47
CA PHE A 139 4.86 -10.74 1.24
C PHE A 139 5.68 -10.30 0.01
N ALA A 140 6.50 -9.24 0.13
CA ALA A 140 7.44 -8.85 -0.91
C ALA A 140 8.46 -9.96 -1.22
N GLY A 141 8.96 -10.64 -0.18
CA GLY A 141 9.82 -11.80 -0.35
C GLY A 141 9.14 -12.96 -1.10
N PHE A 142 7.90 -13.24 -0.76
CA PHE A 142 7.07 -14.24 -1.44
C PHE A 142 6.88 -13.91 -2.93
N LEU A 143 6.45 -12.69 -3.25
CA LEU A 143 6.24 -12.23 -4.62
C LEU A 143 7.53 -12.27 -5.45
N GLY A 144 8.62 -11.80 -4.88
CA GLY A 144 9.94 -11.78 -5.52
C GLY A 144 10.63 -13.14 -5.57
N ARG A 145 10.07 -14.18 -4.91
CA ARG A 145 10.66 -15.52 -4.75
C ARG A 145 12.10 -15.50 -4.24
N LYS A 146 12.42 -14.50 -3.44
CA LYS A 146 13.73 -14.27 -2.82
C LYS A 146 13.54 -13.46 -1.55
N ARG A 147 14.34 -13.73 -0.54
CA ARG A 147 14.30 -13.00 0.71
C ARG A 147 14.58 -11.50 0.47
N LEU A 148 13.64 -10.65 0.85
CA LEU A 148 13.83 -9.21 0.82
C LEU A 148 15.01 -8.82 1.71
N LYS A 149 15.94 -8.01 1.19
CA LYS A 149 17.04 -7.50 2.01
C LYS A 149 16.57 -6.25 2.76
N ILE A 150 16.86 -6.23 4.05
CA ILE A 150 16.61 -5.06 4.91
C ILE A 150 17.89 -4.68 5.64
N THR A 151 18.07 -3.38 5.87
CA THR A 151 19.20 -2.82 6.62
C THR A 151 18.70 -1.93 7.74
N LYS A 152 19.51 -1.77 8.79
CA LYS A 152 19.17 -0.86 9.88
C LYS A 152 19.25 0.59 9.38
N ALA A 153 18.25 1.41 9.70
CA ALA A 153 18.29 2.84 9.45
C ALA A 153 19.46 3.49 10.24
N LEU A 154 19.98 4.60 9.76
CA LEU A 154 21.16 5.25 10.37
C LEU A 154 20.83 5.96 11.67
N THR A 155 19.67 6.62 11.72
CA THR A 155 19.28 7.50 12.82
C THR A 155 18.05 7.03 13.58
N GLN A 156 17.39 6.00 13.10
CA GLN A 156 16.14 5.48 13.67
C GLN A 156 16.23 3.98 13.98
N ASP A 157 15.52 3.55 15.03
CA ASP A 157 15.48 2.13 15.43
C ASP A 157 14.48 1.33 14.62
N ILE A 158 14.62 1.33 13.29
CA ILE A 158 13.78 0.58 12.34
C ILE A 158 14.63 -0.08 11.25
N TRP A 159 14.06 -1.10 10.61
CA TRP A 159 14.65 -1.78 9.47
C TRP A 159 14.01 -1.28 8.17
N VAL A 160 14.83 -0.86 7.23
CA VAL A 160 14.38 -0.32 5.93
C VAL A 160 14.82 -1.23 4.79
N PRO A 161 14.11 -1.22 3.65
CA PRO A 161 14.50 -1.97 2.47
C PRO A 161 15.90 -1.56 1.99
N ALA A 162 16.82 -2.52 1.95
CA ALA A 162 18.22 -2.28 1.63
C ALA A 162 18.46 -1.85 0.17
N ASP A 163 17.55 -2.21 -0.72
CA ASP A 163 17.64 -1.93 -2.15
C ASP A 163 16.73 -0.74 -2.58
N ALA A 164 16.17 0.03 -1.63
CA ALA A 164 15.48 1.30 -1.94
C ALA A 164 16.42 2.31 -2.60
N ASP A 165 15.89 3.22 -3.39
CA ASP A 165 16.68 4.26 -4.06
C ASP A 165 17.03 5.40 -3.10
N ILE A 166 16.03 5.90 -2.34
CA ILE A 166 16.17 6.97 -1.37
C ILE A 166 15.49 6.55 -0.06
N VAL A 167 16.10 6.87 1.07
CA VAL A 167 15.51 6.70 2.41
C VAL A 167 15.57 8.03 3.16
N ILE A 168 14.41 8.50 3.59
CA ILE A 168 14.22 9.68 4.42
C ILE A 168 13.88 9.20 5.82
N GLU A 169 14.80 9.35 6.77
CA GLU A 169 14.67 8.90 8.14
C GLU A 169 14.26 10.02 9.06
N GLY A 170 13.44 9.72 10.04
CA GLY A 170 13.05 10.69 11.06
C GLY A 170 12.09 10.11 12.09
N TYR A 171 11.40 10.99 12.77
CA TYR A 171 10.41 10.61 13.79
C TYR A 171 9.18 11.49 13.71
N VAL A 172 8.07 10.94 14.14
CA VAL A 172 6.81 11.65 14.35
C VAL A 172 6.58 11.79 15.86
N ILE A 173 6.11 12.97 16.29
CA ILE A 173 5.66 13.20 17.65
C ILE A 173 4.14 13.03 17.65
N PRO A 174 3.58 12.08 18.42
CA PRO A 174 2.13 11.89 18.51
C PRO A 174 1.43 13.21 18.89
N GLY A 175 0.36 13.54 18.16
CA GLY A 175 -0.39 14.78 18.35
C GLY A 175 0.19 16.03 17.66
N GLU A 176 1.44 16.01 17.18
CA GLU A 176 1.98 17.13 16.40
C GLU A 176 1.52 17.00 14.93
N THR A 177 0.78 18.00 14.46
CA THR A 177 0.22 18.01 13.11
C THR A 177 0.51 19.33 12.38
N LYS A 178 0.42 19.27 11.04
CA LYS A 178 0.40 20.46 10.16
C LYS A 178 -0.70 20.31 9.11
N THR A 179 -1.13 21.43 8.57
CA THR A 179 -2.08 21.45 7.46
C THR A 179 -1.44 20.82 6.22
N GLU A 180 -2.04 19.76 5.69
CA GLU A 180 -1.71 19.10 4.44
C GLU A 180 -2.80 19.36 3.41
N GLY A 181 -2.41 19.45 2.15
CA GLY A 181 -3.32 19.70 1.04
C GLY A 181 -3.39 21.18 0.63
N PRO A 182 -4.22 21.51 -0.38
CA PRO A 182 -4.95 20.54 -1.20
C PRO A 182 -4.03 19.67 -2.06
N PHE A 183 -4.54 18.54 -2.52
CA PHE A 183 -3.83 17.61 -3.39
C PHE A 183 -4.75 17.17 -4.53
N GLY A 184 -4.26 17.23 -5.78
CA GLY A 184 -5.00 16.75 -6.94
C GLY A 184 -5.10 15.23 -6.88
N ASP A 185 -6.31 14.71 -6.60
CA ASP A 185 -6.56 13.33 -6.26
C ASP A 185 -7.14 12.53 -7.43
N HIS A 186 -7.23 11.19 -7.27
CA HIS A 186 -7.64 10.24 -8.30
C HIS A 186 -9.10 10.39 -8.78
N PHE A 187 -9.93 11.15 -8.09
CA PHE A 187 -11.26 11.50 -8.56
C PHE A 187 -11.31 12.73 -9.50
N GLY A 188 -10.13 13.32 -9.82
CA GLY A 188 -10.05 14.53 -10.66
C GLY A 188 -10.42 15.82 -9.95
N PHE A 189 -10.53 15.79 -8.63
CA PHE A 189 -10.78 16.93 -7.77
C PHE A 189 -9.64 17.09 -6.76
N TYR A 190 -9.46 18.31 -6.27
CA TYR A 190 -8.54 18.54 -5.18
C TYR A 190 -9.14 18.04 -3.85
N SER A 191 -8.32 17.34 -3.07
CA SER A 191 -8.69 16.97 -1.71
C SER A 191 -8.84 18.20 -0.82
N LEU A 192 -9.66 18.08 0.22
CA LEU A 192 -9.71 19.10 1.26
C LEU A 192 -8.38 19.15 2.03
N THR A 193 -8.05 20.32 2.58
CA THR A 193 -6.95 20.43 3.53
C THR A 193 -7.32 19.78 4.88
N GLY A 194 -6.35 19.19 5.54
CA GLY A 194 -6.53 18.54 6.84
C GLY A 194 -5.30 18.65 7.72
N GLN A 195 -5.44 18.28 8.98
CA GLN A 195 -4.31 18.22 9.93
C GLN A 195 -3.74 16.80 9.92
N TYR A 196 -2.47 16.69 9.58
CA TYR A 196 -1.79 15.39 9.47
C TYR A 196 -0.44 15.39 10.18
N PRO A 197 0.03 14.22 10.65
CA PRO A 197 1.31 14.08 11.32
C PRO A 197 2.48 14.57 10.48
N VAL A 198 3.51 15.06 11.16
CA VAL A 198 4.72 15.60 10.52
C VAL A 198 5.91 14.75 10.87
N LEU A 199 6.59 14.22 9.87
CA LEU A 199 7.89 13.58 10.00
C LEU A 199 8.98 14.66 10.15
N LYS A 200 9.66 14.67 11.29
CA LYS A 200 10.88 15.46 11.53
C LYS A 200 12.07 14.67 10.98
N VAL A 201 12.62 15.12 9.87
CA VAL A 201 13.67 14.40 9.15
C VAL A 201 15.03 14.58 9.84
N THR A 202 15.69 13.46 10.11
CA THR A 202 17.00 13.38 10.77
C THR A 202 18.13 12.99 9.83
N ALA A 203 17.84 12.21 8.79
CA ALA A 203 18.81 11.83 7.76
C ALA A 203 18.12 11.57 6.43
N ILE A 204 18.85 11.78 5.34
CA ILE A 204 18.49 11.36 3.99
C ILE A 204 19.65 10.57 3.43
N THR A 205 19.38 9.35 2.98
CA THR A 205 20.37 8.49 2.33
C THR A 205 19.89 8.04 0.96
N HIS A 206 20.79 7.71 0.07
CA HIS A 206 20.40 7.26 -1.26
C HIS A 206 21.48 6.43 -1.94
N ARG A 207 21.10 5.73 -3.00
CA ARG A 207 22.03 5.08 -3.92
C ARG A 207 22.81 6.12 -4.72
N LYS A 208 23.95 5.74 -5.27
CA LYS A 208 24.71 6.62 -6.19
C LYS A 208 23.93 6.94 -7.47
N ASP A 209 23.20 5.98 -7.96
CA ASP A 209 22.37 6.02 -9.15
C ASP A 209 20.87 6.06 -8.80
N ALA A 210 20.52 6.77 -7.73
CA ALA A 210 19.16 6.83 -7.23
C ALA A 210 18.18 7.42 -8.25
N MET A 211 17.06 6.76 -8.41
CA MET A 211 15.89 7.26 -9.14
C MET A 211 14.78 7.60 -8.15
N LEU A 212 14.02 8.63 -8.44
CA LEU A 212 12.82 8.97 -7.69
C LEU A 212 11.60 8.59 -8.53
N PRO A 213 11.04 7.38 -8.35
CA PRO A 213 9.78 7.04 -8.98
C PRO A 213 8.67 7.91 -8.38
N ALA A 214 7.83 8.45 -9.25
CA ALA A 214 6.69 9.25 -8.87
C ALA A 214 5.52 8.94 -9.80
N THR A 215 4.31 9.13 -9.30
CA THR A 215 3.09 8.99 -10.08
C THR A 215 2.44 10.35 -10.27
N ILE A 216 1.69 10.48 -11.36
CA ILE A 216 0.80 11.61 -11.59
C ILE A 216 -0.59 11.15 -11.17
N VAL A 217 -0.99 11.52 -9.96
CA VAL A 217 -2.31 11.17 -9.43
C VAL A 217 -3.39 11.99 -10.15
N GLY A 218 -4.45 11.35 -10.60
CA GLY A 218 -5.52 12.02 -11.34
C GLY A 218 -6.60 11.04 -11.81
N LEU A 219 -7.50 11.53 -12.65
CA LEU A 219 -8.56 10.71 -13.25
C LEU A 219 -8.00 9.52 -14.00
N PRO A 220 -8.64 8.34 -13.89
CA PRO A 220 -8.27 7.19 -14.70
C PRO A 220 -8.24 7.51 -16.22
N PRO A 221 -7.31 6.90 -16.96
CA PRO A 221 -6.40 5.83 -16.55
C PRO A 221 -5.06 6.38 -15.99
N MET A 222 -5.03 6.66 -14.70
CA MET A 222 -3.80 6.99 -13.96
C MET A 222 -3.39 5.79 -13.08
N GLU A 223 -2.37 5.95 -12.24
CA GLU A 223 -1.73 4.85 -11.49
C GLU A 223 -2.70 4.04 -10.64
N ASP A 224 -3.64 4.71 -9.95
CA ASP A 224 -4.58 4.06 -9.03
C ASP A 224 -5.51 3.05 -9.73
N GLY A 225 -5.87 3.30 -10.99
CA GLY A 225 -6.62 2.35 -11.79
C GLY A 225 -5.86 1.05 -12.01
N PHE A 226 -4.59 1.14 -12.40
CA PHE A 226 -3.73 -0.04 -12.63
C PHE A 226 -3.39 -0.77 -11.33
N LEU A 227 -3.14 -0.03 -10.25
CA LEU A 227 -2.88 -0.62 -8.93
C LEU A 227 -4.12 -1.35 -8.41
N GLY A 228 -5.30 -0.74 -8.54
CA GLY A 228 -6.58 -1.34 -8.15
C GLY A 228 -6.90 -2.61 -8.96
N GLU A 229 -6.67 -2.61 -10.27
CA GLU A 229 -6.84 -3.79 -11.13
C GLU A 229 -5.89 -4.92 -10.70
N ALA A 230 -4.62 -4.62 -10.46
CA ALA A 230 -3.63 -5.59 -10.03
C ALA A 230 -4.00 -6.21 -8.67
N ILE A 231 -4.41 -5.40 -7.71
CA ILE A 231 -4.89 -5.85 -6.39
C ILE A 231 -6.13 -6.72 -6.54
N GLY A 232 -7.13 -6.28 -7.30
CA GLY A 232 -8.37 -7.01 -7.54
C GLY A 232 -8.10 -8.41 -8.09
N LYS A 233 -7.23 -8.52 -9.10
CA LYS A 233 -6.85 -9.81 -9.71
C LYS A 233 -6.11 -10.71 -8.72
N GLN A 234 -5.20 -10.16 -7.93
CA GLN A 234 -4.37 -10.94 -7.01
C GLN A 234 -5.14 -11.42 -5.78
N PHE A 235 -6.05 -10.61 -5.24
CA PHE A 235 -6.81 -10.94 -4.03
C PHE A 235 -8.17 -11.59 -4.30
N SER A 236 -8.64 -11.64 -5.55
CA SER A 236 -9.85 -12.37 -5.94
C SER A 236 -9.88 -13.82 -5.44
N PRO A 237 -8.79 -14.63 -5.46
CA PRO A 237 -8.81 -15.98 -4.91
C PRO A 237 -9.06 -16.01 -3.39
N VAL A 238 -8.59 -15.02 -2.63
CA VAL A 238 -8.83 -14.91 -1.18
C VAL A 238 -10.30 -14.62 -0.90
N LEU A 239 -10.90 -13.70 -1.66
CA LEU A 239 -12.34 -13.41 -1.57
C LEU A 239 -13.18 -14.64 -1.90
N ARG A 240 -12.80 -15.41 -2.92
CA ARG A 240 -13.48 -16.67 -3.29
C ARG A 240 -13.34 -17.76 -2.21
N PHE A 241 -12.26 -17.77 -1.47
CA PHE A 241 -12.08 -18.69 -0.34
C PHE A 241 -13.05 -18.36 0.79
N GLN A 242 -13.25 -17.09 1.11
CA GLN A 242 -14.20 -16.62 2.12
C GLN A 242 -15.66 -16.70 1.64
N HIS A 243 -15.91 -16.37 0.37
CA HIS A 243 -17.22 -16.32 -0.25
C HIS A 243 -17.26 -17.30 -1.44
N ARG A 244 -17.56 -18.57 -1.16
CA ARG A 244 -17.52 -19.67 -2.15
C ARG A 244 -18.52 -19.54 -3.30
N ASP A 245 -19.50 -18.69 -3.16
CA ASP A 245 -20.50 -18.34 -4.19
C ASP A 245 -19.98 -17.28 -5.17
N VAL A 246 -18.93 -16.52 -4.82
CA VAL A 246 -18.32 -15.54 -5.71
C VAL A 246 -17.50 -16.22 -6.79
N VAL A 247 -17.81 -15.91 -8.05
CA VAL A 247 -17.13 -16.41 -9.25
C VAL A 247 -16.13 -15.39 -9.77
N GLY A 248 -16.49 -14.11 -9.78
CA GLY A 248 -15.66 -12.99 -10.21
C GLY A 248 -15.96 -11.71 -9.45
N VAL A 249 -14.96 -10.85 -9.36
CA VAL A 249 -15.08 -9.49 -8.80
C VAL A 249 -14.33 -8.56 -9.74
N HIS A 250 -14.99 -7.49 -10.15
CA HIS A 250 -14.42 -6.39 -10.91
C HIS A 250 -14.59 -5.08 -10.14
N LEU A 251 -13.53 -4.29 -10.09
CA LEU A 251 -13.50 -2.95 -9.50
C LEU A 251 -13.20 -1.95 -10.61
N PRO A 252 -14.22 -1.32 -11.23
CA PRO A 252 -14.02 -0.44 -12.38
C PRO A 252 -13.15 0.76 -12.01
N MET A 253 -12.09 1.00 -12.80
CA MET A 253 -11.19 2.13 -12.58
C MET A 253 -11.89 3.47 -12.78
N GLU A 254 -12.91 3.52 -13.65
CA GLU A 254 -13.72 4.70 -13.95
C GLU A 254 -14.47 5.23 -12.72
N THR A 255 -14.68 4.37 -11.73
CA THR A 255 -15.33 4.71 -10.46
C THR A 255 -14.35 4.90 -9.31
N GLY A 256 -13.04 5.01 -9.62
CA GLY A 256 -11.98 5.09 -8.61
C GLY A 256 -11.75 3.77 -7.89
N PHE A 257 -11.90 2.64 -8.57
CA PHE A 257 -11.65 1.24 -8.19
C PHE A 257 -12.16 0.78 -6.80
N HIS A 258 -12.48 1.68 -5.89
CA HIS A 258 -12.97 1.35 -4.53
C HIS A 258 -14.36 1.90 -4.20
N ASN A 259 -15.09 2.47 -5.15
CA ASN A 259 -16.47 2.93 -4.93
C ASN A 259 -17.53 1.93 -5.41
N LEU A 260 -17.22 1.17 -6.47
CA LEU A 260 -18.12 0.22 -7.09
C LEU A 260 -17.43 -1.13 -7.23
N ALA A 261 -18.13 -2.20 -6.88
CA ALA A 261 -17.75 -3.56 -7.23
C ALA A 261 -18.85 -4.22 -8.04
N ILE A 262 -18.49 -4.89 -9.12
CA ILE A 262 -19.37 -5.80 -9.85
C ILE A 262 -18.97 -7.22 -9.48
N VAL A 263 -19.92 -7.98 -8.95
CA VAL A 263 -19.67 -9.30 -8.37
C VAL A 263 -20.54 -10.35 -9.05
N SER A 264 -19.92 -11.24 -9.82
CA SER A 264 -20.63 -12.40 -10.33
C SER A 264 -20.66 -13.50 -9.27
N SER A 265 -21.86 -14.02 -9.00
CA SER A 265 -22.06 -15.00 -7.94
C SER A 265 -23.08 -16.07 -8.28
N LYS A 266 -22.81 -17.30 -7.81
CA LYS A 266 -23.70 -18.44 -8.02
C LYS A 266 -24.79 -18.45 -6.95
N GLN A 267 -26.02 -18.12 -7.37
CA GLN A 267 -27.19 -18.14 -6.49
C GLN A 267 -27.66 -19.59 -6.25
N ARG A 268 -27.80 -19.98 -4.99
CA ARG A 268 -28.33 -21.29 -4.56
C ARG A 268 -29.68 -21.19 -3.84
N TYR A 269 -29.95 -20.00 -3.28
CA TYR A 269 -31.18 -19.70 -2.54
C TYR A 269 -31.51 -18.20 -2.62
N PRO A 270 -32.76 -17.82 -2.42
CA PRO A 270 -33.16 -16.40 -2.46
C PRO A 270 -32.38 -15.56 -1.46
N ARG A 271 -31.99 -14.35 -1.87
CA ARG A 271 -31.23 -13.34 -1.08
C ARG A 271 -29.76 -13.68 -0.81
N GLN A 272 -29.21 -14.72 -1.43
CA GLN A 272 -27.78 -15.05 -1.27
C GLN A 272 -26.87 -13.92 -1.75
N ALA A 273 -27.18 -13.26 -2.88
CA ALA A 273 -26.43 -12.10 -3.36
C ALA A 273 -26.34 -10.98 -2.30
N ARG A 274 -27.45 -10.72 -1.57
CA ARG A 274 -27.45 -9.74 -0.49
C ARG A 274 -26.52 -10.14 0.66
N LYS A 275 -26.50 -11.42 1.04
CA LYS A 275 -25.56 -11.95 2.04
C LYS A 275 -24.12 -11.74 1.59
N THR A 276 -23.81 -12.08 0.35
CA THR A 276 -22.47 -11.93 -0.23
C THR A 276 -22.03 -10.47 -0.25
N ALA A 277 -22.90 -9.57 -0.71
CA ALA A 277 -22.63 -8.13 -0.72
C ALA A 277 -22.31 -7.60 0.69
N LEU A 278 -23.11 -7.95 1.70
CA LEU A 278 -22.87 -7.55 3.10
C LEU A 278 -21.55 -8.11 3.63
N GLY A 279 -21.19 -9.35 3.26
CA GLY A 279 -19.89 -9.93 3.63
C GLY A 279 -18.72 -9.21 2.98
N LEU A 280 -18.86 -8.82 1.71
CA LEU A 280 -17.83 -8.07 0.99
C LEU A 280 -17.64 -6.65 1.55
N PHE A 281 -18.70 -5.93 1.89
CA PHE A 281 -18.60 -4.63 2.57
C PHE A 281 -17.84 -4.71 3.90
N GLY A 282 -17.83 -5.85 4.57
CA GLY A 282 -17.05 -6.09 5.79
C GLY A 282 -15.64 -6.66 5.55
N ALA A 283 -15.20 -6.83 4.31
CA ALA A 283 -13.95 -7.51 3.98
C ALA A 283 -12.81 -6.52 3.70
N GLY A 284 -11.99 -6.21 4.70
CA GLY A 284 -10.79 -5.39 4.55
C GLY A 284 -11.06 -4.04 3.86
N GLN A 285 -10.29 -3.69 2.83
CA GLN A 285 -10.45 -2.41 2.11
C GLN A 285 -11.74 -2.30 1.29
N MET A 286 -12.49 -3.39 1.09
CA MET A 286 -13.82 -3.32 0.45
C MET A 286 -14.86 -2.56 1.29
N MET A 287 -14.56 -2.22 2.54
CA MET A 287 -15.38 -1.31 3.36
C MET A 287 -15.55 0.09 2.75
N PHE A 288 -14.68 0.50 1.83
CA PHE A 288 -14.79 1.77 1.13
C PHE A 288 -15.81 1.76 -0.01
N LEU A 289 -16.27 0.58 -0.43
CA LEU A 289 -17.30 0.47 -1.46
C LEU A 289 -18.57 1.22 -1.06
N LYS A 290 -19.11 1.96 -2.01
CA LYS A 290 -20.43 2.61 -1.89
C LYS A 290 -21.54 1.75 -2.50
N THR A 291 -21.18 0.97 -3.53
CA THR A 291 -22.15 0.18 -4.28
C THR A 291 -21.56 -1.18 -4.64
N ILE A 292 -22.37 -2.24 -4.53
CA ILE A 292 -22.07 -3.56 -5.07
C ILE A 292 -23.18 -3.93 -6.03
N VAL A 293 -22.83 -4.21 -7.28
CA VAL A 293 -23.72 -4.77 -8.28
C VAL A 293 -23.50 -6.28 -8.34
N ALA A 294 -24.51 -7.05 -7.94
CA ALA A 294 -24.45 -8.50 -8.02
C ALA A 294 -25.08 -8.97 -9.34
N VAL A 295 -24.32 -9.75 -10.11
CA VAL A 295 -24.76 -10.35 -11.37
C VAL A 295 -24.71 -11.88 -11.29
N ASP A 296 -25.39 -12.57 -12.19
CA ASP A 296 -25.40 -14.03 -12.23
C ASP A 296 -24.03 -14.60 -12.61
N SER A 297 -23.79 -15.84 -12.23
CA SER A 297 -22.48 -16.49 -12.36
C SER A 297 -22.03 -16.75 -13.82
N ASP A 298 -22.92 -16.63 -14.79
CA ASP A 298 -22.66 -16.70 -16.22
C ASP A 298 -22.30 -15.32 -16.84
N GLN A 299 -22.49 -14.24 -16.08
CA GLN A 299 -22.13 -12.89 -16.50
C GLN A 299 -20.67 -12.60 -16.17
N ASN A 300 -19.95 -12.01 -17.15
CA ASN A 300 -18.59 -11.53 -16.92
C ASN A 300 -18.64 -10.18 -16.17
N PRO A 301 -18.10 -10.07 -14.95
CA PRO A 301 -18.13 -8.80 -14.20
C PRO A 301 -17.28 -7.71 -14.86
N ASP A 302 -16.34 -8.06 -15.76
CA ASP A 302 -15.51 -7.07 -16.49
C ASP A 302 -16.26 -6.43 -17.67
N ASP A 303 -17.41 -6.97 -18.08
CA ASP A 303 -18.22 -6.41 -19.16
C ASP A 303 -19.19 -5.36 -18.62
N LEU A 304 -18.74 -4.11 -18.57
CA LEU A 304 -19.51 -2.99 -18.06
C LEU A 304 -20.77 -2.72 -18.89
N GLU A 305 -20.70 -2.84 -20.21
CA GLU A 305 -21.85 -2.59 -21.09
C GLU A 305 -22.98 -3.57 -20.81
N LEU A 306 -22.66 -4.85 -20.68
CA LEU A 306 -23.63 -5.91 -20.41
C LEU A 306 -24.25 -5.75 -19.02
N ASN A 307 -23.41 -5.48 -18.01
CA ASN A 307 -23.82 -5.43 -16.61
C ASN A 307 -24.65 -4.19 -16.24
N PHE A 308 -24.55 -3.09 -17.03
CA PHE A 308 -25.36 -1.89 -16.86
C PHE A 308 -26.47 -1.73 -17.89
N ARG A 309 -26.61 -2.65 -18.84
CA ARG A 309 -27.84 -2.72 -19.64
C ARG A 309 -28.98 -3.16 -18.73
N VAL A 310 -29.64 -2.16 -18.18
CA VAL A 310 -30.93 -2.37 -17.50
C VAL A 310 -31.86 -2.96 -18.58
N ASN A 311 -32.42 -4.12 -18.30
CA ASN A 311 -33.50 -4.65 -19.11
C ASN A 311 -34.64 -3.61 -19.10
N THR A 312 -34.67 -2.77 -20.13
CA THR A 312 -35.81 -1.92 -20.42
C THR A 312 -36.92 -2.77 -21.04
#